data_0ef1b1ea7406d3d9a9cbc470da9f0a1c
#
_entry.id   0ef1b1ea7406d3d9a9cbc470da9f0a1c
#
_cell.length_a   1.000
_cell.length_b   1.000
_cell.length_c   1.000
_cell.angle_alpha   90.00
_cell.angle_beta   90.00
_cell.angle_gamma   90.00
#
_symmetry.space_group_name_H-M   'P 1'
#
loop_
_entity.id
_entity.type
_entity.pdbx_description
1 polymer ?
#
loop_
_entity_poly.entity_id
_entity_poly.type
_entity_poly.pdbx_seq_one_letter_code
_entity_poly.pdbx_strand_id
1 'polypeptide(L)'
;MLKNCIFSNIKFKIMTYLSPLEMLYKWEQEKPNEIYLSQPIDGTWHNWTWKEFGIEVRKMANYLKSLDLPKDSKVALLSKNCAHWMMTDMAIMMSGHISVPLYPNLNAETLGKILTHSESKLLFVGKLDNFNDMKPGVPSDMDCITFPFYAEDYQRWDNLTKEIEPMQENVIRDSNELATIIYTSGTTGDPKGVMHKFYNFSFATTNAVQALALKDEAFFSYLPLCHIAERLLVQMGSLYSGGRAYFAESLDTFSANLIEASPTVFLGVPRIWTKFQQGILTKLSQNKLNILLSIPLISSLIKKKIKKGLGLNNARNIFTGAAPTPVALIKWFSRLGINIQEAYAMTENTCYSHVSYSNNINVGYVGQALPKCDVKLSGKNEILIKHDALMDGYYKMEEETKKTIIEGWLHTGDEGEIDENGFLKITGRVKDLFKTSKGKYVAPSPIEMKLSANKDIEQVCVVGTEIPQSIAIIVLSERGRNKSKDNLINSLTRTLDIVNPKLDSHERIHNFVVVKEDWTVENKLLTPTMKIKRNAIEKLYKENYSSWYEGETINLV
;
A
#
# COMPACT_ATOMS: atom_id res chain seq x y z
N MET A 1 4.59 47.94 -47.24
CA MET A 1 4.68 46.46 -47.45
C MET A 1 4.57 45.77 -46.11
N LEU A 2 3.40 45.30 -45.81
CA LEU A 2 3.03 44.68 -44.54
C LEU A 2 3.56 43.24 -44.48
N LYS A 3 4.37 42.94 -43.44
CA LYS A 3 4.76 41.56 -43.10
C LYS A 3 3.60 40.92 -42.32
N ASN A 4 2.92 39.95 -42.94
CA ASN A 4 2.00 39.06 -42.27
C ASN A 4 2.76 38.14 -41.32
N CYS A 5 2.63 38.38 -40.00
CA CYS A 5 2.94 37.39 -39.00
C CYS A 5 1.79 36.39 -38.89
N ILE A 6 2.03 35.20 -39.37
CA ILE A 6 1.14 34.05 -39.15
C ILE A 6 1.37 33.57 -37.71
N PHE A 7 0.48 33.98 -36.79
CA PHE A 7 0.36 33.33 -35.51
C PHE A 7 -0.36 31.99 -35.72
N SER A 8 0.41 30.93 -35.73
CA SER A 8 -0.12 29.57 -35.64
C SER A 8 -0.84 29.40 -34.31
N ASN A 9 -2.17 29.30 -34.36
CA ASN A 9 -2.97 28.88 -33.20
C ASN A 9 -2.62 27.46 -32.82
N ILE A 10 -1.63 27.29 -31.94
CA ILE A 10 -1.46 26.06 -31.18
C ILE A 10 -2.57 26.07 -30.13
N LYS A 11 -3.71 25.46 -30.48
CA LYS A 11 -4.71 25.07 -29.50
C LYS A 11 -4.03 24.10 -28.56
N PHE A 12 -3.57 24.57 -27.41
CA PHE A 12 -3.33 23.69 -26.27
C PHE A 12 -4.63 22.95 -26.00
N LYS A 13 -4.68 21.67 -26.37
CA LYS A 13 -5.78 20.80 -26.02
C LYS A 13 -5.70 20.68 -24.50
N ILE A 14 -6.57 21.41 -23.77
CA ILE A 14 -6.71 21.26 -22.33
C ILE A 14 -7.02 19.78 -22.11
N MET A 15 -6.13 19.09 -21.45
CA MET A 15 -6.28 17.66 -21.19
C MET A 15 -7.37 17.52 -20.13
N THR A 16 -8.54 17.08 -20.55
CA THR A 16 -9.66 16.84 -19.65
C THR A 16 -9.40 15.51 -18.95
N TYR A 17 -9.27 15.53 -17.64
CA TYR A 17 -9.15 14.34 -16.82
C TYR A 17 -10.56 13.79 -16.55
N LEU A 18 -10.89 12.65 -17.15
CA LEU A 18 -12.15 11.96 -16.88
C LEU A 18 -12.18 11.45 -15.44
N SER A 19 -13.32 11.61 -14.78
CA SER A 19 -13.54 11.06 -13.44
C SER A 19 -13.62 9.53 -13.46
N PRO A 20 -13.49 8.84 -12.31
CA PRO A 20 -13.70 7.39 -12.25
C PRO A 20 -15.06 6.94 -12.80
N LEU A 21 -16.14 7.72 -12.57
CA LEU A 21 -17.47 7.41 -13.11
C LEU A 21 -17.51 7.53 -14.62
N GLU A 22 -16.93 8.58 -15.19
CA GLU A 22 -16.87 8.76 -16.65
C GLU A 22 -16.03 7.66 -17.31
N MET A 23 -14.96 7.17 -16.64
CA MET A 23 -14.20 6.02 -17.13
C MET A 23 -15.04 4.74 -17.13
N LEU A 24 -15.89 4.50 -16.12
CA LEU A 24 -16.83 3.39 -16.12
C LEU A 24 -17.78 3.49 -17.32
N TYR A 25 -18.43 4.64 -17.52
CA TYR A 25 -19.37 4.86 -18.64
C TYR A 25 -18.71 4.63 -20.00
N LYS A 26 -17.45 5.04 -20.14
CA LYS A 26 -16.67 4.78 -21.35
C LYS A 26 -16.56 3.28 -21.63
N TRP A 27 -16.20 2.47 -20.63
CA TRP A 27 -15.99 1.04 -20.85
C TRP A 27 -17.30 0.25 -20.96
N GLU A 28 -18.38 0.70 -20.30
CA GLU A 28 -19.73 0.16 -20.56
C GLU A 28 -20.13 0.29 -22.05
N GLN A 29 -19.65 1.34 -22.74
CA GLN A 29 -19.92 1.56 -24.16
C GLN A 29 -18.90 0.86 -25.08
N GLU A 30 -17.62 0.98 -24.79
CA GLU A 30 -16.54 0.49 -25.68
C GLU A 30 -16.27 -1.01 -25.53
N LYS A 31 -16.46 -1.57 -24.32
CA LYS A 31 -16.09 -2.96 -23.97
C LYS A 31 -17.15 -3.70 -23.16
N PRO A 32 -18.46 -3.57 -23.43
CA PRO A 32 -19.53 -4.05 -22.55
C PRO A 32 -19.42 -5.53 -22.17
N ASN A 33 -18.92 -6.37 -23.08
CA ASN A 33 -18.86 -7.82 -22.90
C ASN A 33 -17.47 -8.33 -22.48
N GLU A 34 -16.47 -7.45 -22.35
CA GLU A 34 -15.16 -7.86 -21.84
C GLU A 34 -15.20 -7.98 -20.32
N ILE A 35 -14.50 -8.99 -19.80
CA ILE A 35 -14.44 -9.23 -18.36
C ILE A 35 -13.58 -8.13 -17.70
N TYR A 36 -14.17 -7.44 -16.73
CA TYR A 36 -13.49 -6.45 -15.89
C TYR A 36 -12.98 -7.03 -14.59
N LEU A 37 -13.83 -7.77 -13.85
CA LEU A 37 -13.47 -8.35 -12.57
C LEU A 37 -13.52 -9.87 -12.60
N SER A 38 -12.61 -10.50 -11.88
CA SER A 38 -12.56 -11.95 -11.68
C SER A 38 -12.23 -12.26 -10.23
N GLN A 39 -13.12 -12.98 -9.57
CA GLN A 39 -13.00 -13.34 -8.16
C GLN A 39 -13.24 -14.82 -7.97
N PRO A 40 -12.34 -15.56 -7.31
CA PRO A 40 -12.61 -16.93 -6.91
C PRO A 40 -13.51 -16.93 -5.66
N ILE A 41 -14.48 -17.82 -5.66
CA ILE A 41 -15.40 -18.10 -4.56
C ILE A 41 -15.50 -19.63 -4.48
N ASP A 42 -15.14 -20.21 -3.34
CA ASP A 42 -15.05 -21.65 -3.14
C ASP A 42 -14.26 -22.35 -4.27
N GLY A 43 -13.13 -21.74 -4.66
CA GLY A 43 -12.24 -22.22 -5.71
C GLY A 43 -12.75 -22.03 -7.15
N THR A 44 -13.93 -21.45 -7.36
CA THR A 44 -14.52 -21.22 -8.69
C THR A 44 -14.45 -19.74 -9.07
N TRP A 45 -13.93 -19.45 -10.27
CA TRP A 45 -13.85 -18.07 -10.76
C TRP A 45 -15.21 -17.53 -11.18
N HIS A 46 -15.67 -16.48 -10.53
CA HIS A 46 -16.81 -15.65 -10.91
C HIS A 46 -16.30 -14.42 -11.65
N ASN A 47 -16.93 -14.11 -12.76
CA ASN A 47 -16.53 -13.01 -13.63
C ASN A 47 -17.65 -11.99 -13.78
N TRP A 48 -17.29 -10.72 -13.87
CA TRP A 48 -18.19 -9.64 -14.22
C TRP A 48 -17.62 -8.89 -15.42
N THR A 49 -18.42 -8.75 -16.47
CA THR A 49 -18.12 -7.88 -17.59
C THR A 49 -18.27 -6.42 -17.19
N TRP A 50 -17.77 -5.50 -18.02
CA TRP A 50 -17.97 -4.06 -17.78
C TRP A 50 -19.46 -3.70 -17.66
N LYS A 51 -20.31 -4.30 -18.51
CA LYS A 51 -21.76 -4.12 -18.46
C LYS A 51 -22.36 -4.64 -17.16
N GLU A 52 -22.02 -5.84 -16.73
CA GLU A 52 -22.54 -6.43 -15.50
C GLU A 52 -22.08 -5.67 -14.27
N PHE A 53 -20.80 -5.26 -14.23
CA PHE A 53 -20.28 -4.39 -13.19
C PHE A 53 -21.05 -3.06 -13.12
N GLY A 54 -21.26 -2.40 -14.26
CA GLY A 54 -22.01 -1.15 -14.33
C GLY A 54 -23.47 -1.31 -13.88
N ILE A 55 -24.14 -2.39 -14.26
CA ILE A 55 -25.52 -2.69 -13.81
C ILE A 55 -25.57 -2.81 -12.28
N GLU A 56 -24.68 -3.57 -11.65
CA GLU A 56 -24.65 -3.73 -10.20
C GLU A 56 -24.36 -2.41 -9.49
N VAL A 57 -23.40 -1.62 -9.98
CA VAL A 57 -23.10 -0.28 -9.47
C VAL A 57 -24.34 0.63 -9.54
N ARG A 58 -25.02 0.66 -10.70
CA ARG A 58 -26.19 1.52 -10.94
C ARG A 58 -27.40 1.11 -10.09
N LYS A 59 -27.62 -0.19 -9.88
CA LYS A 59 -28.67 -0.69 -8.99
C LYS A 59 -28.44 -0.26 -7.55
N MET A 60 -27.22 -0.49 -7.03
CA MET A 60 -26.90 -0.09 -5.66
C MET A 60 -26.88 1.43 -5.49
N ALA A 61 -26.41 2.19 -6.47
CA ALA A 61 -26.48 3.65 -6.45
C ALA A 61 -27.92 4.16 -6.39
N ASN A 62 -28.84 3.52 -7.13
CA ASN A 62 -30.28 3.85 -7.10
C ASN A 62 -30.89 3.51 -5.73
N TYR A 63 -30.52 2.37 -5.16
CA TYR A 63 -30.92 2.03 -3.79
C TYR A 63 -30.42 3.07 -2.77
N LEU A 64 -29.13 3.43 -2.81
CA LEU A 64 -28.58 4.46 -1.91
C LEU A 64 -29.27 5.82 -2.03
N LYS A 65 -29.67 6.22 -3.24
CA LYS A 65 -30.49 7.43 -3.45
C LYS A 65 -31.87 7.32 -2.82
N SER A 66 -32.48 6.12 -2.82
CA SER A 66 -33.81 5.90 -2.22
C SER A 66 -33.82 6.00 -0.70
N LEU A 67 -32.66 5.95 -0.06
CA LEU A 67 -32.53 6.13 1.40
C LEU A 67 -32.66 7.60 1.85
N ASP A 68 -32.74 8.53 0.90
CA ASP A 68 -32.88 9.98 1.12
C ASP A 68 -31.86 10.54 2.13
N LEU A 69 -30.64 9.99 2.10
CA LEU A 69 -29.55 10.50 2.94
C LEU A 69 -29.15 11.92 2.48
N PRO A 70 -28.78 12.80 3.43
CA PRO A 70 -28.28 14.12 3.06
C PRO A 70 -27.15 14.06 2.02
N LYS A 71 -27.08 15.05 1.13
CA LYS A 71 -25.99 15.16 0.15
C LYS A 71 -24.64 15.08 0.86
N ASP A 72 -23.65 14.43 0.21
CA ASP A 72 -22.30 14.26 0.75
C ASP A 72 -22.22 13.46 2.06
N SER A 73 -23.26 12.65 2.37
CA SER A 73 -23.21 11.70 3.47
C SER A 73 -22.03 10.73 3.28
N LYS A 74 -21.38 10.42 4.39
CA LYS A 74 -20.27 9.45 4.41
C LYS A 74 -20.86 8.05 4.53
N VAL A 75 -20.44 7.16 3.67
CA VAL A 75 -20.83 5.75 3.67
C VAL A 75 -19.56 4.90 3.86
N ALA A 76 -19.53 4.15 4.94
CA ALA A 76 -18.40 3.32 5.33
C ALA A 76 -18.40 1.99 4.58
N LEU A 77 -17.20 1.48 4.27
CA LEU A 77 -16.98 0.25 3.53
C LEU A 77 -15.92 -0.60 4.23
N LEU A 78 -16.36 -1.67 4.91
CA LEU A 78 -15.53 -2.59 5.70
C LEU A 78 -15.47 -3.95 5.04
N SER A 79 -14.41 -4.24 4.30
CA SER A 79 -14.23 -5.54 3.62
C SER A 79 -12.79 -5.75 3.18
N LYS A 80 -12.35 -7.02 3.12
CA LYS A 80 -11.24 -7.44 2.28
C LYS A 80 -11.60 -7.27 0.81
N ASN A 81 -10.59 -7.38 -0.05
CA ASN A 81 -10.74 -7.24 -1.50
C ASN A 81 -11.71 -8.26 -2.08
N CYS A 82 -12.67 -7.76 -2.84
CA CYS A 82 -13.64 -8.53 -3.60
C CYS A 82 -14.30 -7.63 -4.66
N ALA A 83 -15.03 -8.21 -5.59
CA ALA A 83 -15.71 -7.47 -6.65
C ALA A 83 -16.70 -6.44 -6.08
N HIS A 84 -17.49 -6.83 -5.09
CA HIS A 84 -18.47 -5.96 -4.44
C HIS A 84 -17.83 -4.78 -3.69
N TRP A 85 -16.55 -4.89 -3.27
CA TRP A 85 -15.82 -3.75 -2.74
C TRP A 85 -15.72 -2.62 -3.78
N MET A 86 -15.29 -2.96 -5.00
CA MET A 86 -15.16 -1.97 -6.09
C MET A 86 -16.53 -1.47 -6.56
N MET A 87 -17.53 -2.35 -6.63
CA MET A 87 -18.91 -1.97 -6.96
C MET A 87 -19.48 -0.98 -5.95
N THR A 88 -19.29 -1.24 -4.66
CA THR A 88 -19.75 -0.38 -3.56
C THR A 88 -19.11 1.01 -3.62
N ASP A 89 -17.80 1.06 -3.77
CA ASP A 89 -17.06 2.33 -3.85
C ASP A 89 -17.58 3.20 -4.99
N MET A 90 -17.80 2.61 -6.18
CA MET A 90 -18.36 3.31 -7.32
C MET A 90 -19.84 3.67 -7.14
N ALA A 91 -20.65 2.82 -6.49
CA ALA A 91 -22.05 3.10 -6.21
C ALA A 91 -22.22 4.26 -5.21
N ILE A 92 -21.39 4.33 -4.18
CA ILE A 92 -21.35 5.45 -3.23
C ILE A 92 -21.05 6.77 -3.96
N MET A 93 -20.03 6.78 -4.83
CA MET A 93 -19.68 7.95 -5.63
C MET A 93 -20.83 8.35 -6.59
N MET A 94 -21.45 7.37 -7.23
CA MET A 94 -22.53 7.58 -8.21
C MET A 94 -23.82 8.08 -7.53
N SER A 95 -24.08 7.67 -6.29
CA SER A 95 -25.26 8.11 -5.51
C SER A 95 -25.14 9.51 -4.93
N GLY A 96 -23.99 10.18 -5.05
CA GLY A 96 -23.78 11.52 -4.52
C GLY A 96 -23.14 11.55 -3.13
N HIS A 97 -22.63 10.43 -2.65
CA HIS A 97 -22.06 10.27 -1.32
C HIS A 97 -20.53 10.15 -1.33
N ILE A 98 -19.92 10.15 -0.15
CA ILE A 98 -18.47 10.10 0.07
C ILE A 98 -18.12 8.72 0.63
N SER A 99 -17.21 8.01 -0.05
CA SER A 99 -16.75 6.68 0.38
C SER A 99 -15.75 6.79 1.53
N VAL A 100 -15.96 5.98 2.59
CA VAL A 100 -15.05 5.85 3.74
C VAL A 100 -14.58 4.39 3.85
N PRO A 101 -13.55 4.01 3.08
CA PRO A 101 -13.03 2.65 3.10
C PRO A 101 -12.23 2.39 4.38
N LEU A 102 -12.50 1.24 5.02
CA LEU A 102 -11.95 0.83 6.30
C LEU A 102 -11.08 -0.41 6.17
N TYR A 103 -10.04 -0.50 7.01
CA TYR A 103 -9.20 -1.68 7.06
C TYR A 103 -9.96 -2.89 7.63
N PRO A 104 -9.88 -4.07 6.98
CA PRO A 104 -10.63 -5.27 7.39
C PRO A 104 -10.09 -5.95 8.66
N ASN A 105 -9.06 -5.41 9.28
CA ASN A 105 -8.40 -5.91 10.48
C ASN A 105 -8.34 -4.87 11.61
N LEU A 106 -9.29 -3.93 11.64
CA LEU A 106 -9.42 -2.97 12.74
C LEU A 106 -9.95 -3.70 13.98
N ASN A 107 -9.54 -3.24 15.18
CA ASN A 107 -10.25 -3.62 16.40
C ASN A 107 -11.52 -2.77 16.58
N ALA A 108 -12.43 -3.23 17.43
CA ALA A 108 -13.73 -2.58 17.69
C ALA A 108 -13.58 -1.12 18.12
N GLU A 109 -12.63 -0.80 19.01
CA GLU A 109 -12.38 0.56 19.48
C GLU A 109 -12.01 1.51 18.34
N THR A 110 -11.09 1.10 17.47
CA THR A 110 -10.63 1.90 16.34
C THR A 110 -11.73 2.04 15.28
N LEU A 111 -12.48 0.96 15.02
CA LEU A 111 -13.62 1.00 14.11
C LEU A 111 -14.65 2.03 14.60
N GLY A 112 -15.06 1.95 15.87
CA GLY A 112 -16.03 2.90 16.46
C GLY A 112 -15.54 4.36 16.40
N LYS A 113 -14.26 4.61 16.71
CA LYS A 113 -13.66 5.95 16.57
C LYS A 113 -13.76 6.48 15.15
N ILE A 114 -13.46 5.65 14.14
CA ILE A 114 -13.51 6.10 12.74
C ILE A 114 -14.94 6.33 12.29
N LEU A 115 -15.87 5.43 12.58
CA LEU A 115 -17.29 5.59 12.22
C LEU A 115 -17.89 6.86 12.83
N THR A 116 -17.59 7.13 14.10
CA THR A 116 -18.03 8.35 14.79
C THR A 116 -17.36 9.60 14.21
N HIS A 117 -16.05 9.60 14.04
CA HIS A 117 -15.31 10.76 13.53
C HIS A 117 -15.70 11.11 12.09
N SER A 118 -15.87 10.08 11.22
CA SER A 118 -16.32 10.28 9.84
C SER A 118 -17.78 10.67 9.71
N GLU A 119 -18.60 10.49 10.76
CA GLU A 119 -20.05 10.68 10.74
C GLU A 119 -20.73 9.80 9.68
N SER A 120 -20.21 8.57 9.50
CA SER A 120 -20.78 7.64 8.54
C SER A 120 -22.24 7.31 8.86
N LYS A 121 -23.10 7.33 7.84
CA LYS A 121 -24.55 7.10 7.96
C LYS A 121 -24.96 5.66 7.67
N LEU A 122 -24.10 4.91 6.99
CA LEU A 122 -24.33 3.56 6.57
C LEU A 122 -22.99 2.81 6.54
N LEU A 123 -23.02 1.52 6.84
CA LEU A 123 -21.86 0.64 6.78
C LEU A 123 -22.10 -0.55 5.83
N PHE A 124 -21.27 -0.69 4.81
CA PHE A 124 -21.18 -1.94 4.06
C PHE A 124 -20.21 -2.89 4.75
N VAL A 125 -20.65 -4.12 5.01
CA VAL A 125 -19.88 -5.20 5.60
C VAL A 125 -19.71 -6.32 4.58
N GLY A 126 -18.48 -6.60 4.20
CA GLY A 126 -18.19 -7.61 3.17
C GLY A 126 -17.37 -8.78 3.70
N LYS A 127 -16.38 -9.16 2.91
CA LYS A 127 -15.45 -10.26 3.18
C LYS A 127 -14.56 -9.95 4.38
N LEU A 128 -14.73 -10.65 5.49
CA LEU A 128 -13.95 -10.51 6.73
C LEU A 128 -13.58 -11.89 7.29
N ASP A 129 -12.50 -11.97 8.07
CA ASP A 129 -12.13 -13.22 8.76
C ASP A 129 -12.99 -13.43 10.01
N ASN A 130 -13.20 -12.36 10.78
CA ASN A 130 -14.00 -12.39 11.99
C ASN A 130 -14.61 -11.01 12.26
N PHE A 131 -15.86 -10.84 11.86
CA PHE A 131 -16.60 -9.60 12.11
C PHE A 131 -17.05 -9.47 13.57
N ASN A 132 -17.26 -10.60 14.27
CA ASN A 132 -17.77 -10.56 15.65
C ASN A 132 -16.87 -9.79 16.60
N ASP A 133 -15.55 -9.82 16.40
CA ASP A 133 -14.60 -9.05 17.20
C ASP A 133 -14.64 -7.54 16.89
N MET A 134 -15.11 -7.17 15.71
CA MET A 134 -15.22 -5.78 15.25
C MET A 134 -16.60 -5.19 15.53
N LYS A 135 -17.65 -6.01 15.52
CA LYS A 135 -19.07 -5.65 15.65
C LYS A 135 -19.38 -4.74 16.87
N PRO A 136 -18.75 -4.93 18.05
CA PRO A 136 -18.95 -4.01 19.18
C PRO A 136 -18.55 -2.54 18.91
N GLY A 137 -17.76 -2.28 17.88
CA GLY A 137 -17.37 -0.94 17.45
C GLY A 137 -18.36 -0.29 16.47
N VAL A 138 -19.37 -1.03 15.99
CA VAL A 138 -20.40 -0.49 15.12
C VAL A 138 -21.51 0.14 15.99
N PRO A 139 -21.87 1.42 15.79
CA PRO A 139 -22.98 2.06 16.50
C PRO A 139 -24.27 1.25 16.34
N SER A 140 -25.03 1.08 17.43
CA SER A 140 -26.22 0.24 17.45
C SER A 140 -27.38 0.75 16.58
N ASP A 141 -27.36 2.03 16.23
CA ASP A 141 -28.32 2.70 15.35
C ASP A 141 -27.85 2.83 13.90
N MET A 142 -26.69 2.23 13.57
CA MET A 142 -26.13 2.30 12.22
C MET A 142 -26.69 1.19 11.35
N ASP A 143 -27.31 1.55 10.24
CA ASP A 143 -27.73 0.60 9.22
C ASP A 143 -26.52 -0.07 8.56
N CYS A 144 -26.64 -1.40 8.37
CA CYS A 144 -25.59 -2.20 7.75
C CYS A 144 -26.14 -3.00 6.56
N ILE A 145 -25.32 -3.08 5.48
CA ILE A 145 -25.58 -3.87 4.28
C ILE A 145 -24.47 -4.88 4.09
N THR A 146 -24.80 -6.15 3.90
CA THR A 146 -23.80 -7.20 3.64
C THR A 146 -23.67 -7.51 2.16
N PHE A 147 -22.47 -7.92 1.76
CA PHE A 147 -22.21 -8.40 0.41
C PHE A 147 -22.77 -9.79 0.19
N PRO A 148 -23.13 -10.16 -1.05
CA PRO A 148 -23.39 -11.56 -1.41
C PRO A 148 -22.17 -12.43 -1.10
N PHE A 149 -22.39 -13.69 -0.83
CA PHE A 149 -21.36 -14.71 -0.51
C PHE A 149 -20.73 -14.61 0.89
N TYR A 150 -21.00 -13.54 1.66
CA TYR A 150 -20.49 -13.37 3.03
C TYR A 150 -21.67 -13.27 3.98
N ALA A 151 -21.77 -14.24 4.89
CA ALA A 151 -22.93 -14.36 5.78
C ALA A 151 -22.81 -13.43 6.98
N GLU A 152 -23.71 -12.46 7.06
CA GLU A 152 -23.96 -11.64 8.25
C GLU A 152 -25.47 -11.39 8.37
N ASP A 153 -25.95 -11.17 9.59
CA ASP A 153 -27.39 -10.98 9.88
C ASP A 153 -27.89 -9.55 9.56
N TYR A 154 -27.49 -9.02 8.41
CA TYR A 154 -27.90 -7.71 7.94
C TYR A 154 -28.64 -7.80 6.61
N GLN A 155 -29.13 -6.65 6.13
CA GLN A 155 -29.74 -6.57 4.81
C GLN A 155 -28.69 -6.93 3.74
N ARG A 156 -29.03 -7.86 2.85
CA ARG A 156 -28.10 -8.33 1.82
C ARG A 156 -28.22 -7.54 0.53
N TRP A 157 -27.08 -7.25 -0.06
CA TRP A 157 -26.95 -6.57 -1.37
C TRP A 157 -27.87 -7.15 -2.44
N ASP A 158 -27.82 -8.45 -2.66
CA ASP A 158 -28.59 -9.16 -3.69
C ASP A 158 -30.11 -9.09 -3.45
N ASN A 159 -30.56 -9.10 -2.19
CA ASN A 159 -31.98 -8.92 -1.87
C ASN A 159 -32.44 -7.47 -2.11
N LEU A 160 -31.60 -6.49 -1.73
CA LEU A 160 -31.91 -5.07 -1.90
C LEU A 160 -31.94 -4.65 -3.36
N THR A 161 -31.05 -5.20 -4.19
CA THR A 161 -30.92 -4.80 -5.61
C THR A 161 -31.82 -5.62 -6.55
N LYS A 162 -32.47 -6.68 -6.05
CA LYS A 162 -33.26 -7.61 -6.86
C LYS A 162 -34.36 -6.92 -7.68
N GLU A 163 -35.13 -6.05 -7.06
CA GLU A 163 -36.26 -5.33 -7.66
C GLU A 163 -35.91 -3.88 -8.05
N ILE A 164 -34.63 -3.50 -7.89
CA ILE A 164 -34.17 -2.14 -8.21
C ILE A 164 -33.72 -2.06 -9.66
N GLU A 165 -34.34 -1.17 -10.41
CA GLU A 165 -33.87 -0.86 -11.77
C GLU A 165 -32.54 -0.10 -11.75
N PRO A 166 -31.60 -0.42 -12.65
CA PRO A 166 -30.37 0.35 -12.78
C PRO A 166 -30.64 1.81 -13.12
N MET A 167 -29.93 2.75 -12.50
CA MET A 167 -29.97 4.16 -12.91
C MET A 167 -29.64 4.30 -14.39
N GLN A 168 -30.51 5.00 -15.14
CA GLN A 168 -30.34 5.17 -16.58
C GLN A 168 -29.40 6.34 -16.91
N GLU A 169 -29.36 7.36 -16.07
CA GLU A 169 -28.51 8.54 -16.26
C GLU A 169 -27.06 8.30 -15.89
N ASN A 170 -26.16 8.94 -16.61
CA ASN A 170 -24.75 9.02 -16.27
C ASN A 170 -24.53 10.20 -15.31
N VAL A 171 -24.33 9.91 -14.04
CA VAL A 171 -24.08 10.95 -13.03
C VAL A 171 -22.69 11.54 -13.23
N ILE A 172 -22.63 12.85 -13.41
CA ILE A 172 -21.37 13.61 -13.48
C ILE A 172 -21.17 14.32 -12.14
N ARG A 173 -20.07 14.01 -11.48
CA ARG A 173 -19.65 14.67 -10.24
C ARG A 173 -18.69 15.81 -10.56
N ASP A 174 -18.83 16.93 -9.84
CA ASP A 174 -17.85 18.02 -9.95
C ASP A 174 -16.47 17.53 -9.51
N SER A 175 -15.47 17.92 -10.24
CA SER A 175 -14.07 17.51 -9.98
C SER A 175 -13.56 17.94 -8.59
N ASN A 176 -14.13 19.00 -8.01
CA ASN A 176 -13.80 19.51 -6.69
C ASN A 176 -14.61 18.88 -5.56
N GLU A 177 -15.64 18.06 -5.85
CA GLU A 177 -16.36 17.32 -4.82
C GLU A 177 -15.48 16.23 -4.21
N LEU A 178 -15.68 15.94 -2.91
CA LEU A 178 -14.98 14.85 -2.24
C LEU A 178 -15.48 13.50 -2.78
N ALA A 179 -14.54 12.65 -3.19
CA ALA A 179 -14.79 11.27 -3.57
C ALA A 179 -14.68 10.32 -2.37
N THR A 180 -13.72 10.58 -1.48
CA THR A 180 -13.41 9.65 -0.40
C THR A 180 -12.65 10.30 0.75
N ILE A 181 -12.75 9.65 1.93
CA ILE A 181 -11.92 9.94 3.11
C ILE A 181 -11.19 8.65 3.49
N ILE A 182 -9.87 8.61 3.32
CA ILE A 182 -9.04 7.43 3.62
C ILE A 182 -8.38 7.62 4.99
N TYR A 183 -8.69 6.73 5.93
CA TYR A 183 -8.10 6.78 7.26
C TYR A 183 -6.72 6.14 7.29
N THR A 184 -5.73 6.90 7.78
CA THR A 184 -4.36 6.42 8.01
C THR A 184 -4.08 6.32 9.49
N SER A 185 -3.27 5.33 9.88
CA SER A 185 -2.77 5.23 11.26
C SER A 185 -1.70 6.29 11.47
N GLY A 186 -2.07 7.44 11.99
CA GLY A 186 -1.11 8.48 12.36
C GLY A 186 -0.06 7.99 13.37
N THR A 187 1.14 8.56 13.32
CA THR A 187 2.20 8.30 14.32
C THR A 187 1.81 8.74 15.73
N THR A 188 0.75 9.54 15.87
CA THR A 188 0.21 10.08 17.14
C THR A 188 -0.82 9.17 17.81
N GLY A 189 -1.23 8.07 17.17
CA GLY A 189 -2.13 7.07 17.76
C GLY A 189 -3.57 7.12 17.23
N ASP A 190 -4.17 8.29 17.01
CA ASP A 190 -5.52 8.40 16.46
C ASP A 190 -5.50 8.42 14.91
N PRO A 191 -6.46 7.74 14.25
CA PRO A 191 -6.54 7.73 12.81
C PRO A 191 -6.84 9.11 12.22
N LYS A 192 -6.12 9.50 11.15
CA LYS A 192 -6.36 10.74 10.41
C LYS A 192 -7.10 10.42 9.11
N GLY A 193 -8.21 11.10 8.86
CA GLY A 193 -8.98 10.94 7.61
C GLY A 193 -8.43 11.85 6.51
N VAL A 194 -7.76 11.29 5.53
CA VAL A 194 -7.20 12.02 4.37
C VAL A 194 -8.29 12.20 3.32
N MET A 195 -8.60 13.45 2.98
CA MET A 195 -9.65 13.80 2.02
C MET A 195 -9.12 13.85 0.59
N HIS A 196 -9.81 13.16 -0.34
CA HIS A 196 -9.50 13.21 -1.76
C HIS A 196 -10.73 13.58 -2.58
N LYS A 197 -10.53 14.54 -3.49
CA LYS A 197 -11.50 14.97 -4.50
C LYS A 197 -11.49 14.03 -5.70
N PHE A 198 -12.52 14.08 -6.53
CA PHE A 198 -12.54 13.38 -7.82
C PHE A 198 -11.35 13.76 -8.70
N TYR A 199 -10.97 15.04 -8.69
CA TYR A 199 -9.81 15.53 -9.43
C TYR A 199 -8.50 14.84 -9.04
N ASN A 200 -8.28 14.55 -7.75
CA ASN A 200 -7.06 13.90 -7.28
C ASN A 200 -6.86 12.53 -7.95
N PHE A 201 -7.91 11.71 -7.98
CA PHE A 201 -7.86 10.41 -8.68
C PHE A 201 -7.70 10.56 -10.18
N SER A 202 -8.45 11.46 -10.81
CA SER A 202 -8.39 11.69 -12.24
C SER A 202 -7.01 12.13 -12.69
N PHE A 203 -6.41 13.10 -11.99
CA PHE A 203 -5.05 13.59 -12.26
C PHE A 203 -4.00 12.49 -12.04
N ALA A 204 -3.97 11.90 -10.85
CA ALA A 204 -2.95 10.93 -10.47
C ALA A 204 -2.99 9.71 -11.39
N THR A 205 -4.19 9.12 -11.60
CA THR A 205 -4.31 7.90 -12.38
C THR A 205 -4.05 8.12 -13.86
N THR A 206 -4.58 9.19 -14.46
CA THR A 206 -4.35 9.49 -15.88
C THR A 206 -2.86 9.65 -16.17
N ASN A 207 -2.17 10.46 -15.35
CA ASN A 207 -0.74 10.70 -15.58
C ASN A 207 0.10 9.44 -15.28
N ALA A 208 -0.24 8.63 -14.26
CA ALA A 208 0.46 7.36 -13.97
C ALA A 208 0.26 6.33 -15.09
N VAL A 209 -0.97 6.14 -15.57
CA VAL A 209 -1.29 5.22 -16.67
C VAL A 209 -0.54 5.59 -17.95
N GLN A 210 -0.44 6.89 -18.25
CA GLN A 210 0.33 7.37 -19.41
C GLN A 210 1.84 7.18 -19.21
N ALA A 211 2.38 7.56 -18.05
CA ALA A 211 3.81 7.46 -17.76
C ALA A 211 4.32 6.01 -17.77
N LEU A 212 3.50 5.08 -17.31
CA LEU A 212 3.80 3.65 -17.27
C LEU A 212 3.32 2.89 -18.52
N ALA A 213 2.72 3.59 -19.49
CA ALA A 213 2.16 3.05 -20.74
C ALA A 213 1.21 1.86 -20.48
N LEU A 214 0.35 1.96 -19.46
CA LEU A 214 -0.59 0.90 -19.11
C LEU A 214 -1.79 0.92 -20.07
N LYS A 215 -2.07 -0.22 -20.68
CA LYS A 215 -3.22 -0.40 -21.56
C LYS A 215 -3.67 -1.86 -21.53
N ASP A 216 -4.95 -2.08 -21.29
CA ASP A 216 -5.57 -3.41 -21.26
C ASP A 216 -4.82 -4.38 -20.32
N GLU A 217 -4.39 -3.87 -19.15
CA GLU A 217 -3.54 -4.61 -18.23
C GLU A 217 -4.35 -5.56 -17.33
N ALA A 218 -3.71 -6.66 -16.93
CA ALA A 218 -4.22 -7.58 -15.93
C ALA A 218 -3.56 -7.29 -14.57
N PHE A 219 -4.38 -6.96 -13.57
CA PHE A 219 -3.96 -6.64 -12.20
C PHE A 219 -4.32 -7.76 -11.24
N PHE A 220 -3.56 -7.90 -10.16
CA PHE A 220 -3.87 -8.86 -9.10
C PHE A 220 -4.05 -8.15 -7.76
N SER A 221 -5.27 -8.19 -7.23
CA SER A 221 -5.71 -7.49 -6.03
C SER A 221 -5.63 -8.37 -4.79
N TYR A 222 -4.81 -8.00 -3.83
CA TYR A 222 -4.66 -8.73 -2.55
C TYR A 222 -4.24 -7.83 -1.37
N LEU A 223 -3.60 -6.70 -1.61
CA LEU A 223 -3.35 -5.69 -0.59
C LEU A 223 -4.65 -4.94 -0.30
N PRO A 224 -4.88 -4.42 0.92
CA PRO A 224 -6.16 -3.81 1.24
C PRO A 224 -6.55 -2.67 0.27
N LEU A 225 -7.72 -2.77 -0.38
CA LEU A 225 -8.24 -1.73 -1.29
C LEU A 225 -8.56 -0.40 -0.57
N CYS A 226 -8.74 -0.44 0.75
CA CYS A 226 -8.84 0.77 1.56
C CYS A 226 -7.49 1.52 1.67
N HIS A 227 -6.37 0.89 1.32
CA HIS A 227 -5.06 1.54 1.25
C HIS A 227 -4.88 2.19 -0.12
N ILE A 228 -4.44 3.45 -0.13
CA ILE A 228 -4.33 4.24 -1.36
C ILE A 228 -3.49 3.58 -2.46
N ALA A 229 -2.43 2.84 -2.12
CA ALA A 229 -1.58 2.19 -3.11
C ALA A 229 -2.32 1.11 -3.90
N GLU A 230 -3.09 0.25 -3.25
CA GLU A 230 -3.89 -0.77 -3.91
C GLU A 230 -5.06 -0.15 -4.66
N ARG A 231 -5.68 0.87 -4.06
CA ARG A 231 -6.80 1.59 -4.69
C ARG A 231 -6.35 2.31 -5.96
N LEU A 232 -5.22 3.04 -5.92
CA LEU A 232 -4.72 3.72 -7.12
C LEU A 232 -4.23 2.73 -8.17
N LEU A 233 -3.37 1.76 -7.77
CA LEU A 233 -2.74 0.87 -8.74
C LEU A 233 -3.72 -0.15 -9.32
N VAL A 234 -4.53 -0.81 -8.48
CA VAL A 234 -5.40 -1.88 -8.95
C VAL A 234 -6.77 -1.37 -9.36
N GLN A 235 -7.53 -0.72 -8.46
CA GLN A 235 -8.87 -0.26 -8.80
C GLN A 235 -8.84 0.83 -9.88
N MET A 236 -8.13 1.93 -9.62
CA MET A 236 -8.08 3.04 -10.58
C MET A 236 -7.22 2.68 -11.79
N GLY A 237 -6.11 1.96 -11.61
CA GLY A 237 -5.26 1.51 -12.71
C GLY A 237 -5.99 0.61 -13.68
N SER A 238 -6.76 -0.39 -13.22
CA SER A 238 -7.57 -1.24 -14.10
C SER A 238 -8.70 -0.46 -14.78
N LEU A 239 -9.37 0.43 -14.06
CA LEU A 239 -10.42 1.29 -14.58
C LEU A 239 -9.92 2.23 -15.68
N TYR A 240 -8.79 2.92 -15.48
CA TYR A 240 -8.27 3.90 -16.43
C TYR A 240 -7.51 3.27 -17.60
N SER A 241 -6.92 2.10 -17.42
CA SER A 241 -6.28 1.36 -18.53
C SER A 241 -7.25 0.52 -19.37
N GLY A 242 -8.51 0.37 -18.94
CA GLY A 242 -9.50 -0.53 -19.56
C GLY A 242 -9.13 -1.99 -19.38
N GLY A 243 -8.40 -2.30 -18.30
CA GLY A 243 -7.86 -3.60 -17.99
C GLY A 243 -8.79 -4.48 -17.17
N ARG A 244 -8.23 -5.53 -16.55
CA ARG A 244 -8.94 -6.53 -15.74
C ARG A 244 -8.31 -6.65 -14.36
N ALA A 245 -9.12 -6.78 -13.30
CA ALA A 245 -8.66 -7.05 -11.95
C ALA A 245 -9.06 -8.46 -11.50
N TYR A 246 -8.07 -9.21 -11.00
CA TYR A 246 -8.23 -10.53 -10.39
C TYR A 246 -8.06 -10.40 -8.87
N PHE A 247 -8.93 -11.05 -8.10
CA PHE A 247 -8.83 -11.03 -6.64
C PHE A 247 -8.20 -12.31 -6.10
N ALA A 248 -7.46 -12.19 -5.02
CA ALA A 248 -7.06 -13.33 -4.22
C ALA A 248 -8.25 -13.80 -3.36
N GLU A 249 -8.52 -15.09 -3.32
CA GLU A 249 -9.58 -15.65 -2.47
C GLU A 249 -9.19 -15.60 -1.00
N SER A 250 -8.01 -16.10 -0.67
CA SER A 250 -7.46 -16.13 0.69
C SER A 250 -5.93 -16.06 0.67
N LEU A 251 -5.30 -16.00 1.84
CA LEU A 251 -3.84 -16.12 1.95
C LEU A 251 -3.36 -17.53 1.58
N ASP A 252 -4.16 -18.57 1.85
CA ASP A 252 -3.80 -19.96 1.56
C ASP A 252 -3.83 -20.24 0.05
N THR A 253 -4.80 -19.68 -0.67
CA THR A 253 -4.95 -19.82 -2.12
C THR A 253 -4.17 -18.80 -2.93
N PHE A 254 -3.54 -17.82 -2.26
CA PHE A 254 -2.85 -16.68 -2.91
C PHE A 254 -1.93 -17.11 -4.07
N SER A 255 -1.06 -18.11 -3.83
CA SER A 255 -0.10 -18.55 -4.85
C SER A 255 -0.78 -19.22 -6.04
N ALA A 256 -1.83 -20.01 -5.82
CA ALA A 256 -2.60 -20.65 -6.88
C ALA A 256 -3.35 -19.57 -7.70
N ASN A 257 -4.06 -18.68 -7.03
CA ASN A 257 -4.81 -17.60 -7.69
C ASN A 257 -3.87 -16.67 -8.49
N LEU A 258 -2.67 -16.36 -7.98
CA LEU A 258 -1.68 -15.53 -8.70
C LEU A 258 -1.15 -16.24 -9.96
N ILE A 259 -0.90 -17.55 -9.89
CA ILE A 259 -0.46 -18.36 -11.04
C ILE A 259 -1.54 -18.40 -12.13
N GLU A 260 -2.80 -18.59 -11.75
CA GLU A 260 -3.95 -18.63 -12.65
C GLU A 260 -4.24 -17.25 -13.27
N ALA A 261 -4.24 -16.20 -12.47
CA ALA A 261 -4.44 -14.82 -12.93
C ALA A 261 -3.32 -14.36 -13.87
N SER A 262 -2.08 -14.79 -13.60
CA SER A 262 -0.89 -14.44 -14.40
C SER A 262 -0.85 -12.97 -14.84
N PRO A 263 -0.88 -12.02 -13.89
CA PRO A 263 -1.07 -10.60 -14.15
C PRO A 263 0.08 -9.99 -14.96
N THR A 264 -0.23 -8.89 -15.66
CA THR A 264 0.78 -8.08 -16.37
C THR A 264 1.36 -6.97 -15.50
N VAL A 265 0.62 -6.57 -14.46
CA VAL A 265 1.03 -5.60 -13.42
C VAL A 265 0.91 -6.27 -12.05
N PHE A 266 1.99 -6.26 -11.27
CA PHE A 266 2.02 -6.84 -9.94
C PHE A 266 2.72 -5.93 -8.94
N LEU A 267 2.10 -5.67 -7.80
CA LEU A 267 2.70 -4.97 -6.66
C LEU A 267 2.97 -5.97 -5.54
N GLY A 268 4.22 -6.19 -5.19
CA GLY A 268 4.61 -6.98 -4.03
C GLY A 268 5.23 -6.12 -2.95
N VAL A 269 4.71 -6.17 -1.73
CA VAL A 269 5.40 -5.56 -0.58
C VAL A 269 6.65 -6.39 -0.22
N PRO A 270 7.66 -5.82 0.48
CA PRO A 270 8.94 -6.51 0.74
C PRO A 270 8.78 -7.90 1.34
N ARG A 271 7.79 -8.10 2.22
CA ARG A 271 7.50 -9.40 2.84
C ARG A 271 7.07 -10.47 1.82
N ILE A 272 6.32 -10.10 0.80
CA ILE A 272 5.91 -11.03 -0.28
C ILE A 272 7.15 -11.45 -1.08
N TRP A 273 8.02 -10.52 -1.43
CA TRP A 273 9.27 -10.83 -2.12
C TRP A 273 10.17 -11.76 -1.31
N THR A 274 10.25 -11.55 0.01
CA THR A 274 10.99 -12.45 0.91
C THR A 274 10.38 -13.86 0.93
N LYS A 275 9.03 -13.98 1.03
CA LYS A 275 8.34 -15.28 0.97
C LYS A 275 8.56 -15.98 -0.37
N PHE A 276 8.52 -15.25 -1.49
CA PHE A 276 8.81 -15.81 -2.81
C PHE A 276 10.24 -16.34 -2.90
N GLN A 277 11.23 -15.58 -2.41
CA GLN A 277 12.62 -16.05 -2.35
C GLN A 277 12.74 -17.33 -1.51
N GLN A 278 12.13 -17.36 -0.34
CA GLN A 278 12.13 -18.53 0.55
C GLN A 278 11.50 -19.75 -0.13
N GLY A 279 10.33 -19.59 -0.75
CA GLY A 279 9.64 -20.66 -1.45
C GLY A 279 10.44 -21.24 -2.63
N ILE A 280 11.19 -20.39 -3.34
CA ILE A 280 12.12 -20.86 -4.39
C ILE A 280 13.28 -21.63 -3.76
N LEU A 281 13.89 -21.10 -2.69
CA LEU A 281 15.08 -21.69 -2.06
C LEU A 281 14.78 -22.98 -1.29
N THR A 282 13.54 -23.20 -0.86
CA THR A 282 13.08 -24.48 -0.30
C THR A 282 13.09 -25.58 -1.36
N LYS A 283 12.70 -25.26 -2.59
CA LYS A 283 12.67 -26.23 -3.72
C LYS A 283 14.02 -26.37 -4.40
N LEU A 284 14.85 -25.33 -4.39
CA LEU A 284 16.13 -25.27 -5.10
C LEU A 284 17.16 -24.50 -4.28
N SER A 285 18.11 -25.21 -3.64
CA SER A 285 19.12 -24.55 -2.80
C SER A 285 19.92 -23.49 -3.57
N GLN A 286 20.42 -22.47 -2.86
CA GLN A 286 21.13 -21.34 -3.46
C GLN A 286 22.32 -21.77 -4.33
N ASN A 287 23.09 -22.78 -3.89
CA ASN A 287 24.25 -23.28 -4.65
C ASN A 287 23.81 -23.93 -5.97
N LYS A 288 22.77 -24.77 -5.92
CA LYS A 288 22.20 -25.39 -7.14
C LYS A 288 21.65 -24.33 -8.09
N LEU A 289 20.93 -23.32 -7.56
CA LEU A 289 20.42 -22.21 -8.36
C LEU A 289 21.56 -21.45 -9.03
N ASN A 290 22.65 -21.14 -8.32
CA ASN A 290 23.81 -20.46 -8.87
C ASN A 290 24.44 -21.25 -10.04
N ILE A 291 24.62 -22.57 -9.89
CA ILE A 291 25.14 -23.44 -10.94
C ILE A 291 24.22 -23.43 -12.16
N LEU A 292 22.91 -23.60 -11.96
CA LEU A 292 21.94 -23.62 -13.08
C LEU A 292 21.88 -22.27 -13.82
N LEU A 293 22.02 -21.16 -13.10
CA LEU A 293 22.04 -19.82 -13.70
C LEU A 293 23.35 -19.50 -14.43
N SER A 294 24.45 -20.22 -14.19
CA SER A 294 25.72 -20.02 -14.90
C SER A 294 25.75 -20.67 -16.29
N ILE A 295 24.81 -21.59 -16.58
CA ILE A 295 24.75 -22.31 -17.87
C ILE A 295 23.69 -21.59 -18.73
N PRO A 296 24.04 -20.92 -19.85
CA PRO A 296 23.15 -20.01 -20.58
C PRO A 296 21.79 -20.60 -20.99
N LEU A 297 21.75 -21.75 -21.63
CA LEU A 297 20.49 -22.39 -22.05
C LEU A 297 19.64 -22.84 -20.86
N ILE A 298 20.26 -23.47 -19.86
CA ILE A 298 19.60 -23.91 -18.63
C ILE A 298 19.09 -22.69 -17.84
N SER A 299 19.88 -21.62 -17.77
CA SER A 299 19.50 -20.36 -17.12
C SER A 299 18.18 -19.82 -17.66
N SER A 300 18.00 -19.77 -18.98
CA SER A 300 16.76 -19.29 -19.60
C SER A 300 15.56 -20.15 -19.21
N LEU A 301 15.70 -21.47 -19.26
CA LEU A 301 14.63 -22.41 -18.88
C LEU A 301 14.26 -22.29 -17.40
N ILE A 302 15.25 -22.19 -16.51
CA ILE A 302 15.02 -22.02 -15.06
C ILE A 302 14.34 -20.70 -14.75
N LYS A 303 14.78 -19.59 -15.34
CA LYS A 303 14.14 -18.27 -15.19
C LYS A 303 12.67 -18.32 -15.61
N LYS A 304 12.38 -18.92 -16.78
CA LYS A 304 11.01 -19.09 -17.28
C LYS A 304 10.17 -19.95 -16.34
N LYS A 305 10.72 -21.08 -15.84
CA LYS A 305 10.04 -21.96 -14.89
C LYS A 305 9.72 -21.26 -13.56
N ILE A 306 10.68 -20.49 -13.03
CA ILE A 306 10.50 -19.73 -11.79
C ILE A 306 9.42 -18.66 -11.98
N LYS A 307 9.50 -17.84 -13.05
CA LYS A 307 8.47 -16.82 -13.35
C LYS A 307 7.07 -17.43 -13.45
N LYS A 308 6.93 -18.56 -14.16
CA LYS A 308 5.66 -19.27 -14.29
C LYS A 308 5.18 -19.80 -12.94
N GLY A 309 6.08 -20.38 -12.13
CA GLY A 309 5.74 -20.87 -10.80
C GLY A 309 5.40 -19.80 -9.77
N LEU A 310 5.73 -18.53 -10.04
CA LEU A 310 5.32 -17.36 -9.26
C LEU A 310 4.09 -16.66 -9.85
N GLY A 311 3.57 -17.09 -11.01
CA GLY A 311 2.50 -16.37 -11.71
C GLY A 311 2.94 -15.07 -12.39
N LEU A 312 4.24 -14.82 -12.52
CA LEU A 312 4.81 -13.57 -13.03
C LEU A 312 5.36 -13.68 -14.46
N ASN A 313 4.98 -14.73 -15.22
CA ASN A 313 5.47 -14.92 -16.59
C ASN A 313 5.00 -13.84 -17.58
N ASN A 314 3.84 -13.24 -17.36
CA ASN A 314 3.28 -12.17 -18.17
C ASN A 314 3.55 -10.78 -17.59
N ALA A 315 4.08 -10.68 -16.37
CA ALA A 315 4.29 -9.41 -15.68
C ALA A 315 5.37 -8.57 -16.38
N ARG A 316 4.96 -7.37 -16.81
CA ARG A 316 5.80 -6.34 -17.44
C ARG A 316 6.16 -5.24 -16.46
N ASN A 317 5.22 -4.87 -15.61
CA ASN A 317 5.40 -3.91 -14.52
C ASN A 317 5.32 -4.63 -13.18
N ILE A 318 6.45 -4.69 -12.49
CA ILE A 318 6.60 -5.43 -11.22
C ILE A 318 7.08 -4.45 -10.16
N PHE A 319 6.19 -4.05 -9.28
CA PHE A 319 6.46 -3.01 -8.30
C PHE A 319 6.76 -3.57 -6.91
N THR A 320 7.51 -2.77 -6.14
CA THR A 320 7.61 -2.87 -4.69
C THR A 320 7.46 -1.49 -4.07
N GLY A 321 6.86 -1.43 -2.89
CA GLY A 321 6.64 -0.15 -2.20
C GLY A 321 6.00 -0.34 -0.83
N ALA A 322 5.45 0.73 -0.27
CA ALA A 322 4.86 0.83 1.06
C ALA A 322 5.84 0.63 2.24
N ALA A 323 6.99 0.03 2.01
CA ALA A 323 8.10 -0.11 2.95
C ALA A 323 9.43 -0.28 2.19
N PRO A 324 10.59 0.01 2.80
CA PRO A 324 11.89 -0.19 2.18
C PRO A 324 12.14 -1.65 1.82
N THR A 325 12.58 -1.91 0.60
CA THR A 325 12.94 -3.26 0.12
C THR A 325 14.46 -3.44 0.16
N PRO A 326 14.98 -4.53 0.79
CA PRO A 326 16.41 -4.75 0.83
C PRO A 326 17.02 -4.84 -0.58
N VAL A 327 18.06 -4.04 -0.84
CA VAL A 327 18.79 -4.01 -2.11
C VAL A 327 19.26 -5.41 -2.55
N ALA A 328 19.73 -6.22 -1.59
CA ALA A 328 20.16 -7.59 -1.87
C ALA A 328 19.02 -8.47 -2.41
N LEU A 329 17.78 -8.25 -1.94
CA LEU A 329 16.59 -8.97 -2.40
C LEU A 329 16.23 -8.59 -3.84
N ILE A 330 16.22 -7.30 -4.16
CA ILE A 330 15.98 -6.79 -5.52
C ILE A 330 17.02 -7.35 -6.48
N LYS A 331 18.32 -7.26 -6.15
CA LYS A 331 19.40 -7.81 -6.94
C LYS A 331 19.28 -9.33 -7.13
N TRP A 332 18.80 -10.05 -6.11
CA TRP A 332 18.58 -11.48 -6.21
C TRP A 332 17.50 -11.83 -7.25
N PHE A 333 16.36 -11.12 -7.24
CA PHE A 333 15.30 -11.30 -8.23
C PHE A 333 15.72 -10.86 -9.65
N SER A 334 16.50 -9.79 -9.77
CA SER A 334 17.02 -9.34 -11.06
C SER A 334 17.86 -10.43 -11.76
N ARG A 335 18.63 -11.25 -11.02
CA ARG A 335 19.34 -12.41 -11.56
C ARG A 335 18.40 -13.46 -12.18
N LEU A 336 17.15 -13.52 -11.71
CA LEU A 336 16.10 -14.38 -12.25
C LEU A 336 15.33 -13.73 -13.41
N GLY A 337 15.73 -12.52 -13.81
CA GLY A 337 15.05 -11.73 -14.83
C GLY A 337 13.71 -11.14 -14.33
N ILE A 338 13.52 -11.01 -13.01
CA ILE A 338 12.41 -10.32 -12.38
C ILE A 338 12.94 -8.97 -11.92
N ASN A 339 12.67 -7.94 -12.70
CA ASN A 339 13.15 -6.59 -12.46
C ASN A 339 12.11 -5.83 -11.62
N ILE A 340 12.38 -5.73 -10.31
CA ILE A 340 11.48 -5.08 -9.36
C ILE A 340 11.70 -3.58 -9.42
N GLN A 341 10.64 -2.83 -9.67
CA GLN A 341 10.58 -1.38 -9.75
C GLN A 341 10.18 -0.84 -8.38
N GLU A 342 11.04 -0.04 -7.76
CA GLU A 342 10.72 0.60 -6.49
C GLU A 342 9.79 1.80 -6.72
N ALA A 343 8.83 2.01 -5.81
CA ALA A 343 7.91 3.14 -5.83
C ALA A 343 7.79 3.78 -4.44
N TYR A 344 7.65 5.10 -4.42
CA TYR A 344 7.46 5.87 -3.20
C TYR A 344 6.31 6.85 -3.36
N ALA A 345 5.38 6.78 -2.44
CA ALA A 345 4.28 7.72 -2.28
C ALA A 345 3.59 7.51 -0.92
N MET A 346 2.62 8.33 -0.62
CA MET A 346 1.83 8.28 0.60
C MET A 346 0.35 8.60 0.32
N THR A 347 -0.50 8.45 1.33
CA THR A 347 -1.93 8.74 1.16
C THR A 347 -2.17 10.20 0.84
N GLU A 348 -1.44 11.10 1.49
CA GLU A 348 -1.56 12.55 1.37
C GLU A 348 -1.23 13.09 -0.02
N ASN A 349 -0.54 12.32 -0.86
CA ASN A 349 -0.27 12.68 -2.26
C ASN A 349 -0.96 11.74 -3.27
N THR A 350 -2.08 11.12 -2.88
CA THR A 350 -2.87 10.23 -3.74
C THR A 350 -2.03 9.10 -4.36
N CYS A 351 -1.04 8.59 -3.62
CA CYS A 351 -0.08 7.59 -4.11
C CYS A 351 0.63 8.00 -5.42
N TYR A 352 0.85 9.30 -5.65
CA TYR A 352 1.46 9.84 -6.86
C TYR A 352 2.72 10.63 -6.49
N SER A 353 3.90 10.06 -6.75
CA SER A 353 5.18 10.71 -6.46
C SER A 353 6.33 10.14 -7.31
N HIS A 354 6.97 9.05 -6.88
CA HIS A 354 8.15 8.49 -7.55
C HIS A 354 7.94 7.04 -7.94
N VAL A 355 8.53 6.66 -9.07
CA VAL A 355 8.55 5.27 -9.52
C VAL A 355 9.82 4.99 -10.34
N SER A 356 10.36 3.78 -10.20
CA SER A 356 11.38 3.28 -11.12
C SER A 356 10.70 2.75 -12.39
N TYR A 357 11.15 3.19 -13.56
CA TYR A 357 10.68 2.67 -14.84
C TYR A 357 11.39 1.36 -15.17
N SER A 358 10.70 0.42 -15.85
CA SER A 358 11.24 -0.93 -16.15
C SER A 358 12.55 -0.93 -16.94
N ASN A 359 12.80 0.12 -17.73
CA ASN A 359 14.01 0.34 -18.51
C ASN A 359 15.05 1.25 -17.81
N ASN A 360 14.75 1.77 -16.62
CA ASN A 360 15.62 2.70 -15.89
C ASN A 360 15.51 2.47 -14.37
N ILE A 361 16.02 1.32 -13.91
CA ILE A 361 16.00 0.94 -12.49
C ILE A 361 17.36 1.26 -11.86
N ASN A 362 17.36 2.16 -10.88
CA ASN A 362 18.51 2.41 -10.01
C ASN A 362 18.22 1.76 -8.64
N VAL A 363 18.80 0.59 -8.39
CA VAL A 363 18.48 -0.23 -7.20
C VAL A 363 18.91 0.47 -5.91
N GLY A 364 17.97 0.63 -4.99
CA GLY A 364 18.16 1.36 -3.72
C GLY A 364 17.68 2.81 -3.80
N TYR A 365 17.15 3.21 -4.95
CA TYR A 365 16.43 4.47 -5.17
C TYR A 365 14.97 4.16 -5.51
N VAL A 366 14.06 4.98 -5.03
CA VAL A 366 12.61 4.81 -5.26
C VAL A 366 12.15 5.35 -6.62
N GLY A 367 13.10 5.58 -7.53
CA GLY A 367 12.87 6.05 -8.89
C GLY A 367 12.92 7.56 -9.03
N GLN A 368 12.36 8.04 -10.12
CA GLN A 368 12.27 9.45 -10.49
C GLN A 368 10.84 9.96 -10.27
N ALA A 369 10.68 11.27 -10.14
CA ALA A 369 9.38 11.91 -10.00
C ALA A 369 8.48 11.61 -11.21
N LEU A 370 7.22 11.29 -10.95
CA LEU A 370 6.21 11.14 -11.99
C LEU A 370 5.93 12.50 -12.69
N PRO A 371 5.42 12.50 -13.92
CA PRO A 371 5.15 13.73 -14.66
C PRO A 371 4.29 14.72 -13.87
N LYS A 372 4.60 16.02 -13.92
CA LYS A 372 3.90 17.10 -13.19
C LYS A 372 3.97 16.95 -11.66
N CYS A 373 4.96 16.24 -11.15
CA CYS A 373 5.25 16.16 -9.72
C CYS A 373 6.56 16.90 -9.45
N ASP A 374 6.46 18.07 -8.81
CA ASP A 374 7.60 18.85 -8.38
C ASP A 374 8.10 18.30 -7.04
N VAL A 375 9.43 18.15 -6.95
CA VAL A 375 10.09 17.60 -5.76
C VAL A 375 11.30 18.46 -5.41
N LYS A 376 11.48 18.74 -4.13
CA LYS A 376 12.68 19.37 -3.59
C LYS A 376 12.98 18.87 -2.18
N LEU A 377 14.18 19.10 -1.72
CA LEU A 377 14.58 18.86 -0.33
C LEU A 377 14.55 20.16 0.46
N SER A 378 14.07 20.10 1.70
CA SER A 378 14.19 21.20 2.65
C SER A 378 15.65 21.37 3.13
N GLY A 379 15.94 22.45 3.87
CA GLY A 379 17.26 22.63 4.51
C GLY A 379 17.65 21.54 5.53
N LYS A 380 16.73 20.62 5.84
CA LYS A 380 16.94 19.44 6.71
C LYS A 380 16.79 18.11 5.95
N ASN A 381 16.91 18.14 4.63
CA ASN A 381 16.74 17.00 3.73
C ASN A 381 15.36 16.34 3.77
N GLU A 382 14.34 17.01 4.32
CA GLU A 382 12.96 16.52 4.21
C GLU A 382 12.49 16.61 2.75
N ILE A 383 11.86 15.55 2.28
CA ILE A 383 11.27 15.48 0.93
C ILE A 383 9.99 16.30 0.91
N LEU A 384 9.97 17.30 0.03
CA LEU A 384 8.81 18.16 -0.21
C LEU A 384 8.26 17.88 -1.60
N ILE A 385 6.92 17.67 -1.68
CA ILE A 385 6.24 17.28 -2.92
C ILE A 385 5.14 18.30 -3.23
N LYS A 386 5.01 18.65 -4.52
CA LYS A 386 3.92 19.51 -4.99
C LYS A 386 3.39 19.02 -6.33
N HIS A 387 2.08 18.80 -6.39
CA HIS A 387 1.32 18.51 -7.62
C HIS A 387 -0.19 18.67 -7.34
N ASP A 388 -0.99 18.66 -8.40
CA ASP A 388 -2.42 18.93 -8.32
C ASP A 388 -3.25 17.81 -7.66
N ALA A 389 -2.68 16.63 -7.41
CA ALA A 389 -3.35 15.55 -6.72
C ALA A 389 -2.98 15.43 -5.23
N LEU A 390 -2.43 16.47 -4.59
CA LEU A 390 -2.29 16.50 -3.13
C LEU A 390 -3.68 16.43 -2.47
N MET A 391 -3.76 15.82 -1.29
CA MET A 391 -4.99 15.76 -0.50
C MET A 391 -5.61 17.15 -0.32
N ASP A 392 -6.93 17.19 -0.14
CA ASP A 392 -7.64 18.43 0.22
C ASP A 392 -7.40 18.84 1.70
N GLY A 393 -6.87 17.93 2.49
CA GLY A 393 -6.52 18.07 3.89
C GLY A 393 -6.93 16.87 4.73
N TYR A 394 -6.76 17.00 6.04
CA TYR A 394 -7.26 16.03 7.01
C TYR A 394 -8.66 16.43 7.48
N TYR A 395 -9.61 15.50 7.39
CA TYR A 395 -11.00 15.71 7.78
C TYR A 395 -11.11 16.17 9.24
N LYS A 396 -11.75 17.34 9.48
CA LYS A 396 -11.88 17.99 10.79
C LYS A 396 -10.56 18.27 11.53
N MET A 397 -9.43 18.36 10.80
CA MET A 397 -8.11 18.58 11.39
C MET A 397 -7.34 19.68 10.63
N GLU A 398 -7.88 20.90 10.60
CA GLU A 398 -7.32 22.03 9.84
C GLU A 398 -5.89 22.40 10.26
N GLU A 399 -5.60 22.41 11.57
CA GLU A 399 -4.26 22.74 12.08
C GLU A 399 -3.20 21.69 11.66
N GLU A 400 -3.57 20.42 11.61
CA GLU A 400 -2.67 19.37 11.10
C GLU A 400 -2.48 19.50 9.58
N THR A 401 -3.52 19.90 8.86
CA THR A 401 -3.45 20.19 7.43
C THR A 401 -2.47 21.32 7.14
N LYS A 402 -2.59 22.46 7.87
CA LYS A 402 -1.69 23.61 7.74
C LYS A 402 -0.23 23.28 8.06
N LYS A 403 0.02 22.35 8.98
CA LYS A 403 1.39 21.88 9.31
C LYS A 403 1.96 20.94 8.25
N THR A 404 1.09 20.24 7.51
CA THR A 404 1.46 19.22 6.54
C THR A 404 1.58 19.79 5.13
N ILE A 405 0.72 20.75 4.76
CA ILE A 405 0.78 21.46 3.47
C ILE A 405 1.11 22.93 3.73
N ILE A 406 2.32 23.32 3.39
CA ILE A 406 2.82 24.68 3.58
C ILE A 406 3.16 25.29 2.22
N GLU A 407 2.55 26.41 1.86
CA GLU A 407 2.74 27.10 0.57
C GLU A 407 2.50 26.17 -0.64
N GLY A 408 1.58 25.22 -0.51
CA GLY A 408 1.26 24.23 -1.55
C GLY A 408 2.28 23.09 -1.66
N TRP A 409 3.25 22.99 -0.75
CA TRP A 409 4.18 21.87 -0.64
C TRP A 409 3.76 20.93 0.48
N LEU A 410 3.64 19.66 0.13
CA LEU A 410 3.45 18.59 1.11
C LEU A 410 4.78 18.30 1.81
N HIS A 411 4.81 18.48 3.12
CA HIS A 411 5.86 18.03 4.01
C HIS A 411 5.67 16.56 4.33
N THR A 412 6.47 15.69 3.71
CA THR A 412 6.24 14.24 3.79
C THR A 412 6.62 13.64 5.15
N GLY A 413 7.48 14.32 5.89
CA GLY A 413 8.11 13.80 7.09
C GLY A 413 9.16 12.71 6.82
N ASP A 414 9.44 12.40 5.55
CA ASP A 414 10.50 11.49 5.14
C ASP A 414 11.74 12.29 4.70
N GLU A 415 12.93 11.79 5.01
CA GLU A 415 14.21 12.35 4.60
C GLU A 415 14.73 11.63 3.35
N GLY A 416 15.44 12.36 2.49
CA GLY A 416 15.95 11.78 1.27
C GLY A 416 17.15 12.50 0.67
N GLU A 417 17.69 11.88 -0.37
CA GLU A 417 18.73 12.39 -1.24
C GLU A 417 18.27 12.29 -2.69
N ILE A 418 18.53 13.30 -3.50
CA ILE A 418 18.26 13.30 -4.95
C ILE A 418 19.60 13.32 -5.67
N ASP A 419 19.86 12.33 -6.53
CA ASP A 419 21.09 12.30 -7.31
C ASP A 419 21.04 13.26 -8.54
N GLU A 420 22.15 13.38 -9.25
CA GLU A 420 22.29 14.24 -10.43
C GLU A 420 21.33 13.88 -11.59
N ASN A 421 20.82 12.65 -11.60
CA ASN A 421 19.88 12.14 -12.60
C ASN A 421 18.41 12.23 -12.12
N GLY A 422 18.16 12.84 -10.93
CA GLY A 422 16.83 12.99 -10.36
C GLY A 422 16.24 11.74 -9.70
N PHE A 423 17.06 10.73 -9.40
CA PHE A 423 16.60 9.59 -8.60
C PHE A 423 16.55 9.94 -7.12
N LEU A 424 15.41 9.63 -6.50
CA LEU A 424 15.21 9.84 -5.07
C LEU A 424 15.59 8.58 -4.28
N LYS A 425 16.35 8.77 -3.22
CA LYS A 425 16.66 7.75 -2.22
C LYS A 425 16.12 8.20 -0.87
N ILE A 426 15.35 7.33 -0.22
CA ILE A 426 14.86 7.57 1.14
C ILE A 426 15.96 7.25 2.13
N THR A 427 16.31 8.19 3.00
CA THR A 427 17.38 8.05 3.99
C THR A 427 16.85 7.91 5.42
N GLY A 428 15.58 8.28 5.67
CA GLY A 428 15.01 8.15 7.00
C GLY A 428 13.63 8.79 7.12
N ARG A 429 13.24 9.02 8.38
CA ARG A 429 12.08 9.82 8.76
C ARG A 429 12.47 10.91 9.71
N VAL A 430 12.04 12.12 9.45
CA VAL A 430 12.33 13.31 10.28
C VAL A 430 11.92 13.09 11.75
N LYS A 431 10.76 12.46 11.98
CA LYS A 431 10.21 12.21 13.33
C LYS A 431 10.76 10.96 14.01
N ASP A 432 11.39 10.06 13.26
CA ASP A 432 11.96 8.82 13.82
C ASP A 432 13.41 8.98 14.28
N LEU A 433 14.03 10.12 13.96
CA LEU A 433 15.36 10.45 14.45
C LEU A 433 15.33 10.54 15.98
N PHE A 434 16.17 9.76 16.63
CA PHE A 434 16.38 9.86 18.07
C PHE A 434 17.80 10.34 18.39
N LYS A 435 17.96 10.91 19.56
CA LYS A 435 19.25 11.42 20.04
C LYS A 435 19.78 10.53 21.14
N THR A 436 20.97 9.98 20.95
CA THR A 436 21.66 9.20 21.99
C THR A 436 22.11 10.09 23.14
N SER A 437 22.46 9.50 24.30
CA SER A 437 23.00 10.24 25.45
C SER A 437 24.31 10.98 25.11
N LYS A 438 25.04 10.55 24.08
CA LYS A 438 26.24 11.25 23.54
C LYS A 438 25.90 12.42 22.61
N GLY A 439 24.62 12.76 22.48
CA GLY A 439 24.18 13.88 21.67
C GLY A 439 24.18 13.66 20.15
N LYS A 440 24.33 12.42 19.69
CA LYS A 440 24.32 12.06 18.27
C LYS A 440 22.92 11.66 17.81
N TYR A 441 22.53 12.16 16.63
CA TYR A 441 21.27 11.76 15.98
C TYR A 441 21.48 10.46 15.20
N VAL A 442 20.51 9.56 15.28
CA VAL A 442 20.50 8.26 14.61
C VAL A 442 19.19 8.11 13.84
N ALA A 443 19.30 7.76 12.55
CA ALA A 443 18.17 7.38 11.69
C ALA A 443 17.97 5.85 11.77
N PRO A 444 16.94 5.34 12.45
CA PRO A 444 16.80 3.90 12.70
C PRO A 444 16.48 3.09 11.45
N SER A 445 15.64 3.61 10.55
CA SER A 445 15.11 2.83 9.42
C SER A 445 16.17 2.26 8.47
N PRO A 446 17.24 2.99 8.08
CA PRO A 446 18.31 2.41 7.25
C PRO A 446 19.09 1.30 7.95
N ILE A 447 19.19 1.35 9.28
CA ILE A 447 19.85 0.33 10.09
C ILE A 447 18.97 -0.91 10.16
N GLU A 448 17.68 -0.73 10.48
CA GLU A 448 16.67 -1.79 10.53
C GLU A 448 16.60 -2.57 9.22
N MET A 449 16.65 -1.86 8.09
CA MET A 449 16.67 -2.48 6.77
C MET A 449 17.89 -3.39 6.55
N LYS A 450 19.07 -3.00 7.08
CA LYS A 450 20.28 -3.85 7.00
C LYS A 450 20.18 -5.07 7.92
N LEU A 451 19.61 -4.90 9.13
CA LEU A 451 19.42 -5.98 10.10
C LEU A 451 18.36 -7.00 9.65
N SER A 452 17.28 -6.54 9.00
CA SER A 452 16.22 -7.38 8.45
C SER A 452 16.67 -8.30 7.30
N ALA A 453 17.90 -8.16 6.81
CA ALA A 453 18.48 -9.12 5.87
C ALA A 453 18.75 -10.50 6.51
N ASN A 454 18.81 -10.58 7.85
CA ASN A 454 18.88 -11.84 8.59
C ASN A 454 17.50 -12.50 8.64
N LYS A 455 17.39 -13.72 8.09
CA LYS A 455 16.14 -14.48 7.98
C LYS A 455 15.60 -15.00 9.31
N ASP A 456 16.38 -14.92 10.39
CA ASP A 456 15.97 -15.32 11.72
C ASP A 456 15.23 -14.18 12.46
N ILE A 457 15.24 -12.97 11.87
CA ILE A 457 14.55 -11.78 12.38
C ILE A 457 13.26 -11.59 11.58
N GLU A 458 12.12 -11.52 12.26
CA GLU A 458 10.82 -11.16 11.66
C GLU A 458 10.58 -9.65 11.71
N GLN A 459 10.86 -9.04 12.87
CA GLN A 459 10.66 -7.61 13.10
C GLN A 459 11.85 -7.04 13.87
N VAL A 460 12.19 -5.79 13.59
CA VAL A 460 13.30 -5.10 14.27
C VAL A 460 12.95 -3.64 14.48
N CYS A 461 13.23 -3.13 15.68
CA CYS A 461 13.10 -1.74 16.05
C CYS A 461 14.41 -1.26 16.69
N VAL A 462 15.11 -0.35 16.03
CA VAL A 462 16.34 0.25 16.55
C VAL A 462 15.98 1.44 17.43
N VAL A 463 16.46 1.41 18.65
CA VAL A 463 16.22 2.42 19.68
C VAL A 463 17.54 2.84 20.36
N GLY A 464 17.57 4.00 21.01
CA GLY A 464 18.83 4.48 21.59
C GLY A 464 18.70 5.80 22.36
N THR A 465 17.45 6.24 22.60
CA THR A 465 17.19 7.45 23.42
C THR A 465 17.74 7.24 24.84
N GLU A 466 18.54 8.21 25.31
CA GLU A 466 19.12 8.21 26.65
C GLU A 466 20.22 7.17 26.94
N ILE A 467 20.57 6.30 25.98
CA ILE A 467 21.70 5.38 26.08
C ILE A 467 22.86 5.80 25.16
N PRO A 468 24.12 5.37 25.45
CA PRO A 468 25.29 5.86 24.74
C PRO A 468 25.40 5.43 23.27
N GLN A 469 24.76 4.30 22.92
CA GLN A 469 24.75 3.71 21.58
C GLN A 469 23.46 2.93 21.36
N SER A 470 23.04 2.81 20.11
CA SER A 470 21.79 2.15 19.74
C SER A 470 21.78 0.66 20.08
N ILE A 471 20.63 0.14 20.46
CA ILE A 471 20.33 -1.28 20.57
C ILE A 471 19.23 -1.65 19.58
N ALA A 472 19.12 -2.91 19.19
CA ALA A 472 18.07 -3.38 18.30
C ALA A 472 17.18 -4.40 19.00
N ILE A 473 15.92 -4.02 19.24
CA ILE A 473 14.89 -4.92 19.77
C ILE A 473 14.35 -5.73 18.59
N ILE A 474 14.31 -7.05 18.72
CA ILE A 474 13.90 -7.94 17.62
C ILE A 474 12.86 -8.97 18.06
N VAL A 475 11.95 -9.28 17.16
CA VAL A 475 11.08 -10.44 17.21
C VAL A 475 11.60 -11.48 16.24
N LEU A 476 11.72 -12.73 16.69
CA LEU A 476 12.24 -13.82 15.87
C LEU A 476 11.20 -14.30 14.85
N SER A 477 11.68 -14.63 13.65
CA SER A 477 10.90 -15.40 12.70
C SER A 477 10.67 -16.84 13.20
N GLU A 478 9.74 -17.55 12.61
CA GLU A 478 9.53 -18.99 12.87
C GLU A 478 10.85 -19.78 12.74
N ARG A 479 11.64 -19.48 11.71
CA ARG A 479 12.97 -20.07 11.52
C ARG A 479 13.92 -19.75 12.67
N GLY A 480 13.91 -18.52 13.16
CA GLY A 480 14.75 -18.10 14.30
C GLY A 480 14.37 -18.82 15.58
N ARG A 481 13.08 -18.99 15.85
CA ARG A 481 12.53 -19.70 17.01
C ARG A 481 12.86 -21.19 17.03
N ASN A 482 12.94 -21.79 15.84
CA ASN A 482 13.27 -23.23 15.70
C ASN A 482 14.77 -23.54 15.79
N LYS A 483 15.63 -22.53 16.01
CA LYS A 483 17.07 -22.74 16.22
C LYS A 483 17.41 -23.05 17.68
N SER A 484 18.49 -23.83 17.88
CA SER A 484 19.11 -23.90 19.19
C SER A 484 19.65 -22.51 19.64
N LYS A 485 19.71 -22.28 20.95
CA LYS A 485 20.20 -21.01 21.52
C LYS A 485 21.55 -20.60 20.94
N ASP A 486 22.50 -21.51 20.85
CA ASP A 486 23.85 -21.23 20.35
C ASP A 486 23.85 -20.86 18.87
N ASN A 487 23.06 -21.57 18.07
CA ASN A 487 22.92 -21.28 16.63
C ASN A 487 22.22 -19.93 16.38
N LEU A 488 21.28 -19.56 17.23
CA LEU A 488 20.62 -18.25 17.17
C LEU A 488 21.62 -17.14 17.54
N ILE A 489 22.31 -17.26 18.66
CA ILE A 489 23.33 -16.30 19.10
C ILE A 489 24.38 -16.10 18.01
N ASN A 490 24.94 -17.20 17.45
CA ASN A 490 25.92 -17.14 16.36
C ASN A 490 25.36 -16.41 15.12
N SER A 491 24.11 -16.66 14.78
CA SER A 491 23.45 -16.00 13.63
C SER A 491 23.30 -14.49 13.84
N LEU A 492 22.89 -14.08 15.04
CA LEU A 492 22.67 -12.66 15.37
C LEU A 492 24.02 -11.92 15.53
N THR A 493 25.00 -12.52 16.20
CA THR A 493 26.37 -11.96 16.32
C THR A 493 26.98 -11.72 14.94
N ARG A 494 26.91 -12.72 14.07
CA ARG A 494 27.37 -12.58 12.67
C ARG A 494 26.67 -11.43 11.94
N THR A 495 25.41 -11.16 12.26
CA THR A 495 24.70 -10.02 11.66
C THR A 495 25.29 -8.69 12.10
N LEU A 496 25.62 -8.52 13.38
CA LEU A 496 26.33 -7.33 13.88
C LEU A 496 27.69 -7.18 13.21
N ASP A 497 28.46 -8.27 13.07
CA ASP A 497 29.77 -8.27 12.41
C ASP A 497 29.71 -7.83 10.95
N ILE A 498 28.60 -8.13 10.25
CA ILE A 498 28.40 -7.74 8.85
C ILE A 498 27.87 -6.32 8.72
N VAL A 499 26.98 -5.89 9.63
CA VAL A 499 26.26 -4.62 9.54
C VAL A 499 27.04 -3.47 10.15
N ASN A 500 27.57 -3.63 11.36
CA ASN A 500 28.26 -2.56 12.08
C ASN A 500 29.46 -1.92 11.33
N PRO A 501 30.30 -2.67 10.59
CA PRO A 501 31.36 -2.06 9.79
C PRO A 501 30.90 -1.14 8.66
N LYS A 502 29.60 -1.22 8.29
CA LYS A 502 28.98 -0.41 7.22
C LYS A 502 28.19 0.77 7.77
N LEU A 503 28.25 0.98 9.08
CA LEU A 503 27.58 2.06 9.80
C LEU A 503 28.60 3.03 10.38
N ASP A 504 28.21 4.28 10.47
CA ASP A 504 28.98 5.28 11.19
C ASP A 504 29.11 4.89 12.66
N SER A 505 30.16 5.32 13.32
CA SER A 505 30.50 4.89 14.67
C SER A 505 29.36 5.09 15.68
N HIS A 506 28.56 6.15 15.51
CA HIS A 506 27.43 6.48 16.38
C HIS A 506 26.13 5.72 16.03
N GLU A 507 26.05 5.12 14.83
CA GLU A 507 24.91 4.35 14.35
C GLU A 507 25.03 2.85 14.66
N ARG A 508 26.24 2.38 15.04
CA ARG A 508 26.49 0.97 15.29
C ARG A 508 25.60 0.45 16.40
N ILE A 509 25.09 -0.75 16.18
CA ILE A 509 24.26 -1.45 17.18
C ILE A 509 25.17 -2.08 18.21
N HIS A 510 24.92 -1.76 19.47
CA HIS A 510 25.67 -2.30 20.61
C HIS A 510 25.31 -3.76 20.86
N ASN A 511 24.01 -4.05 20.97
CA ASN A 511 23.51 -5.41 21.16
C ASN A 511 22.12 -5.62 20.55
N PHE A 512 21.73 -6.89 20.43
CA PHE A 512 20.36 -7.27 20.15
C PHE A 512 19.62 -7.60 21.44
N VAL A 513 18.32 -7.26 21.46
CA VAL A 513 17.38 -7.67 22.49
C VAL A 513 16.28 -8.50 21.83
N VAL A 514 16.25 -9.78 22.13
CA VAL A 514 15.25 -10.72 21.58
C VAL A 514 14.07 -10.78 22.53
N VAL A 515 12.93 -10.23 22.13
CA VAL A 515 11.70 -10.30 22.91
C VAL A 515 10.87 -11.52 22.52
N LYS A 516 10.15 -12.10 23.51
CA LYS A 516 9.31 -13.29 23.30
C LYS A 516 7.98 -12.94 22.65
N GLU A 517 7.44 -11.79 22.99
CA GLU A 517 6.13 -11.35 22.54
C GLU A 517 6.16 -10.87 21.09
N ASP A 518 5.22 -11.37 20.29
CA ASP A 518 5.05 -10.89 18.92
C ASP A 518 4.44 -9.50 18.91
N TRP A 519 4.94 -8.64 18.02
CA TRP A 519 4.28 -7.37 17.78
C TRP A 519 3.15 -7.57 16.77
N THR A 520 1.95 -7.18 17.14
CA THR A 520 0.73 -7.38 16.35
C THR A 520 -0.12 -6.11 16.28
N VAL A 521 -1.16 -6.15 15.48
CA VAL A 521 -2.17 -5.06 15.41
C VAL A 521 -3.02 -5.06 16.69
N GLU A 522 -3.31 -6.24 17.24
CA GLU A 522 -4.15 -6.44 18.43
C GLU A 522 -3.50 -5.84 19.68
N ASN A 523 -2.18 -6.07 19.88
CA ASN A 523 -1.44 -5.46 20.99
C ASN A 523 -0.99 -4.01 20.71
N LYS A 524 -1.46 -3.43 19.59
CA LYS A 524 -1.24 -2.03 19.20
C LYS A 524 0.23 -1.67 18.92
N LEU A 525 1.13 -2.64 18.76
CA LEU A 525 2.55 -2.42 18.42
C LEU A 525 2.77 -2.33 16.91
N LEU A 526 1.81 -2.81 16.10
CA LEU A 526 1.77 -2.61 14.64
C LEU A 526 0.58 -1.74 14.22
N THR A 527 0.74 -1.13 13.05
CA THR A 527 -0.38 -0.50 12.34
C THR A 527 -1.22 -1.56 11.62
N PRO A 528 -2.47 -1.27 11.18
CA PRO A 528 -3.24 -2.18 10.33
C PRO A 528 -2.51 -2.61 9.04
N THR A 529 -1.53 -1.82 8.59
CA THR A 529 -0.64 -2.14 7.46
C THR A 529 0.62 -2.90 7.87
N MET A 530 0.67 -3.45 9.08
CA MET A 530 1.78 -4.24 9.64
C MET A 530 3.10 -3.46 9.79
N LYS A 531 3.05 -2.12 9.84
CA LYS A 531 4.20 -1.27 10.13
C LYS A 531 4.39 -1.11 11.63
N ILE A 532 5.63 -1.09 12.08
CA ILE A 532 6.00 -0.90 13.50
C ILE A 532 5.56 0.49 13.97
N LYS A 533 4.87 0.54 15.10
CA LYS A 533 4.58 1.78 15.84
C LYS A 533 5.71 2.06 16.82
N ARG A 534 6.77 2.71 16.34
CA ARG A 534 7.98 3.00 17.12
C ARG A 534 7.68 3.60 18.51
N ASN A 535 6.86 4.64 18.56
CA ASN A 535 6.49 5.28 19.83
C ASN A 535 5.82 4.33 20.82
N ALA A 536 5.04 3.35 20.34
CA ALA A 536 4.41 2.35 21.21
C ALA A 536 5.45 1.37 21.76
N ILE A 537 6.41 0.95 20.92
CA ILE A 537 7.53 0.07 21.32
C ILE A 537 8.45 0.80 22.31
N GLU A 538 8.79 2.06 22.03
CA GLU A 538 9.59 2.86 22.96
C GLU A 538 8.89 3.01 24.32
N LYS A 539 7.60 3.35 24.31
CA LYS A 539 6.82 3.47 25.55
C LYS A 539 6.78 2.16 26.34
N LEU A 540 6.73 1.02 25.65
CA LEU A 540 6.67 -0.30 26.30
C LEU A 540 8.00 -0.71 26.92
N TYR A 541 9.12 -0.39 26.26
CA TYR A 541 10.43 -0.95 26.60
C TYR A 541 11.48 0.06 27.10
N LYS A 542 11.19 1.37 27.06
CA LYS A 542 12.16 2.43 27.37
C LYS A 542 12.84 2.25 28.74
N GLU A 543 12.08 1.83 29.74
CA GLU A 543 12.59 1.64 31.10
C GLU A 543 13.69 0.54 31.17
N ASN A 544 13.70 -0.37 30.20
CA ASN A 544 14.66 -1.47 30.14
C ASN A 544 15.94 -1.15 29.34
N TYR A 545 15.99 0.00 28.63
CA TYR A 545 17.09 0.29 27.70
C TYR A 545 18.47 0.27 28.37
N SER A 546 18.60 0.88 29.55
CA SER A 546 19.86 0.94 30.27
C SER A 546 20.36 -0.46 30.70
N SER A 547 19.47 -1.29 31.29
CA SER A 547 19.82 -2.65 31.70
C SER A 547 20.13 -3.55 30.51
N TRP A 548 19.41 -3.39 29.39
CA TRP A 548 19.71 -4.13 28.18
C TRP A 548 21.00 -3.68 27.50
N TYR A 549 21.32 -2.40 27.55
CA TYR A 549 22.59 -1.87 27.04
C TYR A 549 23.79 -2.41 27.78
N GLU A 550 23.70 -2.57 29.12
CA GLU A 550 24.74 -3.13 29.98
C GLU A 550 24.79 -4.66 29.92
N GLY A 551 23.83 -5.30 29.27
CA GLY A 551 23.74 -6.74 29.15
C GLY A 551 24.70 -7.36 28.13
N GLU A 552 24.40 -8.60 27.73
CA GLU A 552 25.18 -9.34 26.73
C GLU A 552 24.98 -8.78 25.33
N THR A 553 25.90 -9.13 24.39
CA THR A 553 25.75 -8.77 22.97
C THR A 553 24.42 -9.24 22.38
N ILE A 554 23.89 -10.38 22.87
CA ILE A 554 22.57 -10.92 22.51
C ILE A 554 21.81 -11.19 23.81
N ASN A 555 20.87 -10.29 24.13
CA ASN A 555 19.99 -10.44 25.28
C ASN A 555 18.74 -11.24 24.88
N LEU A 556 18.48 -12.36 25.51
CA LEU A 556 17.25 -13.14 25.37
C LEU A 556 16.33 -12.82 26.56
N VAL A 557 15.25 -12.06 26.36
CA VAL A 557 14.39 -11.55 27.44
C VAL A 557 12.96 -12.08 27.36
#